data_7f7b4462711d2d6a415db73f40790ade
#
_entry.id   7f7b4462711d2d6a415db73f40790ade
#
_cell.length_a   1.000
_cell.length_b   1.000
_cell.length_c   1.000
_cell.angle_alpha   90.00
_cell.angle_beta   90.00
_cell.angle_gamma   90.00
#
_symmetry.space_group_name_H-M   'P 1'
#
loop_
_entity.id
_entity.type
_entity.pdbx_description
1 polymer ?
#
loop_
_entity_poly.entity_id
_entity_poly.type
_entity_poly.pdbx_seq_one_letter_code
_entity_poly.pdbx_strand_id
1 'polypeptide(L)'
;MSKVIVVGAGAAGCMAAGTAAENGNEVILIERNDKIARKVLITGKGRCNVTNAETDIQALISNVPQNGRFLFGAFSDFSTSDTRSFFEDLGVELKVERGNRVFPASDRAVDIVDALNKYITKSGVKRKQGRVTALILENGEAKGVVTDDGKKYYADKIIIATGGRSYPRTGSTGDGYTLAKSVGHNIVDIKPSLVALTCREGYCSEAMGLSLRNCAIRVIDTKTQKQIYSDFGEMLFTHFGVSGPMILSASAHMRNMESGRYEIYIDMKPALDEQKLDERIQRDLLDNCNKAISNSLGMLLPRAIINPVIRLSRIRPSTKCNQVTKEMRQSLVKTIKNMKLTVLNFCSIDEAIVTSGGVDCKEINPKTMESKLCKNLYFAGEVIDVDAYTGGFNLQIAFSTGHVAGKSV
;
A
#
# COMPACT_ATOMS: atom_id res chain seq x y z
N MET A 1 -27.79 -21.52 13.61
CA MET A 1 -27.44 -20.25 14.23
C MET A 1 -26.21 -20.48 15.09
N SER A 2 -25.07 -20.00 14.64
CA SER A 2 -23.79 -20.13 15.37
C SER A 2 -23.48 -18.84 16.11
N LYS A 3 -22.69 -18.95 17.17
CA LYS A 3 -22.11 -17.79 17.83
C LYS A 3 -20.74 -17.49 17.23
N VAL A 4 -20.55 -16.25 16.76
CA VAL A 4 -19.33 -15.84 16.04
C VAL A 4 -18.67 -14.69 16.80
N ILE A 5 -17.36 -14.78 16.99
CA ILE A 5 -16.53 -13.66 17.48
C ILE A 5 -15.67 -13.15 16.33
N VAL A 6 -15.75 -11.84 16.07
CA VAL A 6 -14.85 -11.15 15.15
C VAL A 6 -13.90 -10.28 15.96
N VAL A 7 -12.60 -10.45 15.76
CA VAL A 7 -11.53 -9.73 16.46
C VAL A 7 -10.96 -8.64 15.57
N GLY A 8 -11.20 -7.38 15.94
CA GLY A 8 -10.81 -6.18 15.19
C GLY A 8 -11.94 -5.61 14.35
N ALA A 9 -12.30 -4.35 14.58
CA ALA A 9 -13.33 -3.62 13.83
C ALA A 9 -12.72 -2.68 12.76
N GLY A 10 -11.75 -3.16 12.01
CA GLY A 10 -11.26 -2.53 10.78
C GLY A 10 -12.21 -2.77 9.60
N ALA A 11 -11.79 -2.44 8.37
CA ALA A 11 -12.57 -2.66 7.15
C ALA A 11 -13.01 -4.12 7.01
N ALA A 12 -12.05 -5.07 7.12
CA ALA A 12 -12.33 -6.50 7.02
C ALA A 12 -13.25 -7.00 8.14
N GLY A 13 -13.00 -6.58 9.39
CA GLY A 13 -13.79 -7.04 10.52
C GLY A 13 -15.22 -6.53 10.52
N CYS A 14 -15.45 -5.27 10.12
CA CYS A 14 -16.81 -4.74 9.96
C CYS A 14 -17.58 -5.50 8.86
N MET A 15 -16.94 -5.75 7.71
CA MET A 15 -17.55 -6.54 6.65
C MET A 15 -17.86 -7.97 7.13
N ALA A 16 -16.89 -8.65 7.75
CA ALA A 16 -17.07 -10.02 8.24
C ALA A 16 -18.17 -10.13 9.29
N ALA A 17 -18.23 -9.17 10.24
CA ALA A 17 -19.22 -9.17 11.30
C ALA A 17 -20.64 -8.96 10.76
N GLY A 18 -20.82 -7.97 9.86
CA GLY A 18 -22.12 -7.70 9.25
C GLY A 18 -22.60 -8.89 8.40
N THR A 19 -21.74 -9.42 7.51
CA THR A 19 -22.07 -10.57 6.67
C THR A 19 -22.42 -11.82 7.50
N ALA A 20 -21.66 -12.11 8.55
CA ALA A 20 -21.97 -13.23 9.43
C ALA A 20 -23.34 -13.05 10.13
N ALA A 21 -23.67 -11.83 10.55
CA ALA A 21 -24.97 -11.55 11.19
C ALA A 21 -26.15 -11.64 10.20
N GLU A 22 -25.97 -11.16 8.96
CA GLU A 22 -26.98 -11.30 7.89
C GLU A 22 -27.25 -12.76 7.53
N ASN A 23 -26.25 -13.65 7.70
CA ASN A 23 -26.42 -15.10 7.56
C ASN A 23 -27.07 -15.76 8.79
N GLY A 24 -27.65 -14.98 9.71
CA GLY A 24 -28.41 -15.47 10.85
C GLY A 24 -27.59 -15.89 12.06
N ASN A 25 -26.32 -15.49 12.16
CA ASN A 25 -25.46 -15.80 13.31
C ASN A 25 -25.55 -14.73 14.41
N GLU A 26 -25.32 -15.13 15.66
CA GLU A 26 -25.11 -14.21 16.77
C GLU A 26 -23.64 -13.72 16.75
N VAL A 27 -23.41 -12.44 16.47
CA VAL A 27 -22.07 -11.91 16.27
C VAL A 27 -21.67 -10.95 17.37
N ILE A 28 -20.47 -11.18 17.94
CA ILE A 28 -19.77 -10.26 18.84
C ILE A 28 -18.53 -9.73 18.12
N LEU A 29 -18.47 -8.42 17.91
CA LEU A 29 -17.32 -7.72 17.34
C LEU A 29 -16.51 -7.09 18.47
N ILE A 30 -15.27 -7.55 18.68
CA ILE A 30 -14.38 -7.06 19.75
C ILE A 30 -13.34 -6.13 19.12
N GLU A 31 -13.29 -4.87 19.59
CA GLU A 31 -12.35 -3.84 19.13
C GLU A 31 -11.64 -3.19 20.32
N ARG A 32 -10.31 -3.06 20.22
CA ARG A 32 -9.51 -2.44 21.28
C ARG A 32 -9.72 -0.94 21.43
N ASN A 33 -10.00 -0.25 20.32
CA ASN A 33 -10.23 1.18 20.30
C ASN A 33 -11.69 1.52 20.65
N ASP A 34 -11.92 2.78 21.02
CA ASP A 34 -13.25 3.35 21.23
C ASP A 34 -14.07 3.46 19.94
N LYS A 35 -13.38 3.66 18.80
CA LYS A 35 -13.96 3.85 17.46
C LYS A 35 -13.54 2.74 16.51
N ILE A 36 -14.47 2.32 15.64
CA ILE A 36 -14.20 1.37 14.56
C ILE A 36 -13.41 2.03 13.42
N ALA A 37 -12.82 1.22 12.56
CA ALA A 37 -12.25 1.59 11.27
C ALA A 37 -11.27 2.78 11.29
N ARG A 38 -10.52 3.00 12.38
CA ARG A 38 -9.63 4.15 12.56
C ARG A 38 -8.59 4.28 11.44
N LYS A 39 -8.08 3.15 10.91
CA LYS A 39 -7.12 3.19 9.79
C LYS A 39 -7.81 3.65 8.50
N VAL A 40 -9.10 3.34 8.29
CA VAL A 40 -9.87 3.80 7.11
C VAL A 40 -9.94 5.33 7.05
N LEU A 41 -10.10 6.01 8.21
CA LEU A 41 -10.19 7.46 8.31
C LEU A 41 -8.96 8.19 7.73
N ILE A 42 -7.78 7.58 7.77
CA ILE A 42 -6.53 8.20 7.29
C ILE A 42 -6.17 7.78 5.86
N THR A 43 -6.86 6.80 5.29
CA THR A 43 -6.58 6.34 3.91
C THR A 43 -6.89 7.42 2.88
N GLY A 44 -6.17 7.40 1.77
CA GLY A 44 -6.35 8.38 0.70
C GLY A 44 -6.21 9.84 1.16
N LYS A 45 -5.39 10.11 2.17
CA LYS A 45 -5.22 11.44 2.80
C LYS A 45 -6.53 11.97 3.43
N GLY A 46 -7.29 11.11 4.07
CA GLY A 46 -8.57 11.44 4.71
C GLY A 46 -9.77 11.40 3.76
N ARG A 47 -9.57 11.02 2.48
CA ARG A 47 -10.64 10.89 1.48
C ARG A 47 -11.21 9.47 1.37
N CYS A 48 -10.45 8.45 1.76
CA CYS A 48 -10.70 7.02 1.59
C CYS A 48 -10.80 6.58 0.12
N ASN A 49 -9.73 6.04 -0.45
CA ASN A 49 -9.80 5.30 -1.71
C ASN A 49 -10.41 3.91 -1.44
N VAL A 50 -11.74 3.82 -1.50
CA VAL A 50 -12.52 2.71 -0.96
C VAL A 50 -12.35 1.40 -1.73
N THR A 51 -12.20 1.50 -3.06
CA THR A 51 -11.94 0.38 -3.97
C THR A 51 -11.35 0.90 -5.29
N ASN A 52 -11.24 0.03 -6.27
CA ASN A 52 -10.90 0.33 -7.66
C ASN A 52 -12.10 0.03 -8.56
N ALA A 53 -12.25 0.73 -9.68
CA ALA A 53 -13.31 0.47 -10.65
C ALA A 53 -12.95 -0.61 -11.68
N GLU A 54 -11.78 -1.25 -11.54
CA GLU A 54 -11.40 -2.41 -12.35
C GLU A 54 -12.33 -3.58 -12.06
N THR A 55 -12.87 -4.21 -13.09
CA THR A 55 -13.81 -5.34 -12.98
C THR A 55 -13.20 -6.68 -13.40
N ASP A 56 -12.09 -6.64 -14.14
CA ASP A 56 -11.37 -7.87 -14.49
C ASP A 56 -10.57 -8.40 -13.31
N ILE A 57 -10.89 -9.60 -12.86
CA ILE A 57 -10.24 -10.25 -11.72
C ILE A 57 -8.75 -10.48 -11.98
N GLN A 58 -8.34 -10.79 -13.21
CA GLN A 58 -6.93 -10.99 -13.53
C GLN A 58 -6.16 -9.66 -13.43
N ALA A 59 -6.78 -8.55 -13.87
CA ALA A 59 -6.22 -7.23 -13.69
C ALA A 59 -6.13 -6.84 -12.20
N LEU A 60 -7.13 -7.17 -11.39
CA LEU A 60 -7.08 -6.98 -9.92
C LEU A 60 -5.93 -7.77 -9.29
N ILE A 61 -5.79 -9.06 -9.63
CA ILE A 61 -4.73 -9.94 -9.13
C ILE A 61 -3.34 -9.42 -9.52
N SER A 62 -3.19 -8.86 -10.72
CA SER A 62 -1.91 -8.30 -11.20
C SER A 62 -1.43 -7.10 -10.36
N ASN A 63 -2.33 -6.44 -9.64
CA ASN A 63 -2.03 -5.37 -8.70
C ASN A 63 -1.65 -5.86 -7.29
N VAL A 64 -1.60 -7.18 -7.08
CA VAL A 64 -1.15 -7.84 -5.85
C VAL A 64 0.19 -8.52 -6.14
N PRO A 65 1.34 -7.90 -5.80
CA PRO A 65 2.67 -8.38 -6.17
C PRO A 65 3.01 -9.78 -5.66
N GLN A 66 2.36 -10.21 -4.57
CA GLN A 66 2.56 -11.52 -3.97
C GLN A 66 1.22 -12.15 -3.58
N ASN A 67 1.13 -13.47 -3.75
CA ASN A 67 -0.03 -14.27 -3.38
C ASN A 67 -1.36 -13.83 -4.03
N GLY A 68 -1.34 -13.03 -5.10
CA GLY A 68 -2.55 -12.50 -5.74
C GLY A 68 -3.55 -13.59 -6.13
N ARG A 69 -3.08 -14.77 -6.57
CA ARG A 69 -3.95 -15.91 -6.91
C ARG A 69 -4.76 -16.46 -5.74
N PHE A 70 -4.29 -16.28 -4.50
CA PHE A 70 -5.04 -16.62 -3.29
C PHE A 70 -6.37 -15.87 -3.22
N LEU A 71 -6.42 -14.65 -3.75
CA LEU A 71 -7.59 -13.78 -3.69
C LEU A 71 -8.62 -14.02 -4.80
N PHE A 72 -8.34 -14.91 -5.76
CA PHE A 72 -9.25 -15.15 -6.89
C PHE A 72 -10.68 -15.45 -6.44
N GLY A 73 -10.84 -16.37 -5.49
CA GLY A 73 -12.15 -16.74 -4.94
C GLY A 73 -12.83 -15.59 -4.22
N ALA A 74 -12.08 -14.84 -3.42
CA ALA A 74 -12.60 -13.71 -2.66
C ALA A 74 -13.07 -12.57 -3.58
N PHE A 75 -12.30 -12.22 -4.63
CA PHE A 75 -12.70 -11.21 -5.61
C PHE A 75 -13.85 -11.66 -6.50
N SER A 76 -14.01 -12.97 -6.73
CA SER A 76 -15.16 -13.53 -7.47
C SER A 76 -16.44 -13.54 -6.63
N ASP A 77 -16.33 -13.73 -5.31
CA ASP A 77 -17.49 -13.79 -4.40
C ASP A 77 -17.94 -12.38 -3.95
N PHE A 78 -17.01 -11.44 -3.82
CA PHE A 78 -17.28 -10.04 -3.50
C PHE A 78 -16.34 -9.12 -4.28
N SER A 79 -16.79 -8.68 -5.43
CA SER A 79 -16.02 -7.91 -6.42
C SER A 79 -15.92 -6.42 -6.07
N THR A 80 -15.18 -5.67 -6.88
CA THR A 80 -15.12 -4.21 -6.82
C THR A 80 -16.49 -3.56 -7.11
N SER A 81 -17.28 -4.17 -8.00
CA SER A 81 -18.64 -3.73 -8.28
C SER A 81 -19.55 -3.93 -7.07
N ASP A 82 -19.45 -5.09 -6.40
CA ASP A 82 -20.20 -5.36 -5.17
C ASP A 82 -19.83 -4.40 -4.05
N THR A 83 -18.53 -4.08 -3.91
CA THR A 83 -18.08 -3.06 -2.94
C THR A 83 -18.70 -1.69 -3.24
N ARG A 84 -18.79 -1.30 -4.49
CA ARG A 84 -19.41 -0.02 -4.87
C ARG A 84 -20.90 -0.03 -4.54
N SER A 85 -21.64 -1.04 -4.99
CA SER A 85 -23.07 -1.20 -4.70
C SER A 85 -23.33 -1.23 -3.19
N PHE A 86 -22.51 -1.95 -2.42
CA PHE A 86 -22.62 -2.03 -0.97
C PHE A 86 -22.59 -0.64 -0.29
N PHE A 87 -21.67 0.24 -0.67
CA PHE A 87 -21.59 1.57 -0.09
C PHE A 87 -22.69 2.49 -0.63
N GLU A 88 -23.06 2.37 -1.89
CA GLU A 88 -24.17 3.14 -2.50
C GLU A 88 -25.51 2.78 -1.85
N ASP A 89 -25.78 1.50 -1.56
CA ASP A 89 -26.99 1.03 -0.85
C ASP A 89 -27.03 1.52 0.61
N LEU A 90 -25.86 1.76 1.21
CA LEU A 90 -25.77 2.38 2.54
C LEU A 90 -25.92 3.91 2.52
N GLY A 91 -26.06 4.51 1.31
CA GLY A 91 -26.30 5.93 1.11
C GLY A 91 -25.03 6.76 0.89
N VAL A 92 -23.90 6.12 0.54
CA VAL A 92 -22.67 6.83 0.21
C VAL A 92 -22.50 6.91 -1.31
N GLU A 93 -22.69 8.10 -1.88
CA GLU A 93 -22.40 8.35 -3.30
C GLU A 93 -20.89 8.20 -3.56
N LEU A 94 -20.53 7.48 -4.64
CA LEU A 94 -19.16 7.21 -5.03
C LEU A 94 -18.82 7.85 -6.36
N LYS A 95 -17.55 8.27 -6.52
CA LYS A 95 -17.00 8.79 -7.79
C LYS A 95 -15.74 8.03 -8.18
N VAL A 96 -15.54 7.89 -9.50
CA VAL A 96 -14.33 7.29 -10.08
C VAL A 96 -13.39 8.40 -10.53
N GLU A 97 -12.14 8.33 -10.12
CA GLU A 97 -11.08 9.25 -10.51
C GLU A 97 -10.04 8.55 -11.40
N ARG A 98 -9.06 9.32 -11.90
CA ARG A 98 -7.96 8.82 -12.72
C ARG A 98 -7.31 7.58 -12.08
N GLY A 99 -7.02 6.56 -12.90
CA GLY A 99 -6.47 5.27 -12.45
C GLY A 99 -7.52 4.37 -11.80
N ASN A 100 -8.77 4.52 -12.18
CA ASN A 100 -9.91 3.73 -11.69
C ASN A 100 -10.09 3.77 -10.16
N ARG A 101 -9.56 4.80 -9.49
CA ARG A 101 -9.67 4.96 -8.03
C ARG A 101 -11.08 5.41 -7.65
N VAL A 102 -11.68 4.72 -6.70
CA VAL A 102 -13.04 5.03 -6.23
C VAL A 102 -12.99 5.73 -4.88
N PHE A 103 -13.64 6.89 -4.79
CA PHE A 103 -13.74 7.70 -3.58
C PHE A 103 -15.20 8.03 -3.27
N PRO A 104 -15.55 8.33 -2.00
CA PRO A 104 -16.82 9.01 -1.73
C PRO A 104 -16.88 10.35 -2.45
N ALA A 105 -18.03 10.68 -3.01
CA ALA A 105 -18.24 11.94 -3.74
C ALA A 105 -17.93 13.16 -2.87
N SER A 106 -18.16 13.05 -1.56
CA SER A 106 -17.87 14.06 -0.54
C SER A 106 -16.38 14.29 -0.26
N ASP A 107 -15.50 13.40 -0.72
CA ASP A 107 -14.06 13.37 -0.37
C ASP A 107 -13.77 13.19 1.13
N ARG A 108 -14.67 12.54 1.89
CA ARG A 108 -14.57 12.38 3.33
C ARG A 108 -14.58 10.90 3.72
N ALA A 109 -13.46 10.41 4.28
CA ALA A 109 -13.33 9.04 4.77
C ALA A 109 -14.33 8.69 5.87
N VAL A 110 -14.82 9.69 6.61
CA VAL A 110 -15.79 9.49 7.68
C VAL A 110 -17.11 8.90 7.14
N ASP A 111 -17.53 9.24 5.94
CA ASP A 111 -18.78 8.73 5.37
C ASP A 111 -18.72 7.21 5.12
N ILE A 112 -17.54 6.69 4.76
CA ILE A 112 -17.29 5.25 4.66
C ILE A 112 -17.33 4.58 6.04
N VAL A 113 -16.76 5.22 7.07
CA VAL A 113 -16.77 4.69 8.43
C VAL A 113 -18.19 4.70 9.01
N ASP A 114 -18.95 5.75 8.76
CA ASP A 114 -20.36 5.85 9.20
C ASP A 114 -21.24 4.80 8.49
N ALA A 115 -21.00 4.53 7.21
CA ALA A 115 -21.66 3.46 6.46
C ALA A 115 -21.36 2.08 7.08
N LEU A 116 -20.08 1.77 7.37
CA LEU A 116 -19.70 0.53 8.04
C LEU A 116 -20.35 0.43 9.44
N ASN A 117 -20.40 1.51 10.20
CA ASN A 117 -21.06 1.53 11.50
C ASN A 117 -22.58 1.29 11.39
N LYS A 118 -23.24 1.92 10.41
CA LYS A 118 -24.65 1.70 10.08
C LYS A 118 -24.89 0.23 9.71
N TYR A 119 -24.02 -0.36 8.89
CA TYR A 119 -24.11 -1.75 8.46
C TYR A 119 -24.10 -2.72 9.64
N ILE A 120 -23.04 -2.70 10.47
CA ILE A 120 -22.92 -3.61 11.61
C ILE A 120 -24.03 -3.41 12.67
N THR A 121 -24.51 -2.16 12.84
CA THR A 121 -25.60 -1.86 13.76
C THR A 121 -26.93 -2.41 13.25
N LYS A 122 -27.25 -2.20 11.96
CA LYS A 122 -28.47 -2.68 11.32
C LYS A 122 -28.54 -4.22 11.30
N SER A 123 -27.39 -4.89 11.10
CA SER A 123 -27.29 -6.35 11.12
C SER A 123 -27.33 -6.95 12.53
N GLY A 124 -27.43 -6.15 13.58
CA GLY A 124 -27.56 -6.63 14.97
C GLY A 124 -26.26 -7.10 15.64
N VAL A 125 -25.10 -6.69 15.10
CA VAL A 125 -23.78 -7.02 15.66
C VAL A 125 -23.60 -6.40 17.05
N LYS A 126 -23.24 -7.22 18.05
CA LYS A 126 -22.95 -6.78 19.41
C LYS A 126 -21.50 -6.31 19.51
N ARG A 127 -21.25 -5.02 19.72
CA ARG A 127 -19.90 -4.48 19.89
C ARG A 127 -19.43 -4.60 21.34
N LYS A 128 -18.15 -4.96 21.52
CA LYS A 128 -17.44 -4.98 22.79
C LYS A 128 -16.10 -4.29 22.65
N GLN A 129 -15.78 -3.42 23.58
CA GLN A 129 -14.44 -2.85 23.66
C GLN A 129 -13.55 -3.78 24.48
N GLY A 130 -12.35 -4.05 23.96
CA GLY A 130 -11.34 -4.90 24.60
C GLY A 130 -10.26 -5.30 23.60
N ARG A 131 -9.07 -5.61 24.11
CA ARG A 131 -7.98 -6.17 23.33
C ARG A 131 -7.94 -7.69 23.53
N VAL A 132 -8.12 -8.45 22.47
CA VAL A 132 -7.96 -9.91 22.51
C VAL A 132 -6.46 -10.26 22.62
N THR A 133 -6.13 -11.07 23.62
CA THR A 133 -4.74 -11.45 23.93
C THR A 133 -4.46 -12.94 23.75
N ALA A 134 -5.50 -13.80 23.78
CA ALA A 134 -5.35 -15.22 23.59
C ALA A 134 -6.60 -15.87 22.96
N LEU A 135 -6.42 -17.01 22.32
CA LEU A 135 -7.47 -17.91 21.88
C LEU A 135 -7.78 -18.94 23.00
N ILE A 136 -9.04 -19.33 23.12
CA ILE A 136 -9.47 -20.47 23.92
C ILE A 136 -9.56 -21.65 22.95
N LEU A 137 -8.82 -22.71 23.23
CA LEU A 137 -8.74 -23.91 22.40
C LEU A 137 -9.30 -25.11 23.18
N GLU A 138 -10.10 -25.94 22.51
CA GLU A 138 -10.57 -27.23 23.03
C GLU A 138 -10.38 -28.28 21.91
N ASN A 139 -9.65 -29.34 22.20
CA ASN A 139 -9.38 -30.43 21.24
C ASN A 139 -8.81 -29.96 19.89
N GLY A 140 -7.98 -28.88 19.89
CA GLY A 140 -7.39 -28.33 18.67
C GLY A 140 -8.34 -27.42 17.86
N GLU A 141 -9.55 -27.15 18.34
CA GLU A 141 -10.51 -26.22 17.73
C GLU A 141 -10.56 -24.89 18.49
N ALA A 142 -10.76 -23.79 17.80
CA ALA A 142 -11.00 -22.49 18.42
C ALA A 142 -12.44 -22.45 19.00
N LYS A 143 -12.56 -22.08 20.29
CA LYS A 143 -13.81 -22.04 21.04
C LYS A 143 -14.08 -20.71 21.75
N GLY A 144 -13.18 -19.74 21.61
CA GLY A 144 -13.35 -18.46 22.24
C GLY A 144 -12.08 -17.62 22.23
N VAL A 145 -12.17 -16.49 22.91
CA VAL A 145 -11.06 -15.55 23.08
C VAL A 145 -10.98 -15.04 24.52
N VAL A 146 -9.79 -14.61 24.92
CA VAL A 146 -9.53 -13.91 26.18
C VAL A 146 -9.14 -12.48 25.89
N THR A 147 -9.73 -11.53 26.58
CA THR A 147 -9.36 -10.11 26.51
C THR A 147 -8.32 -9.74 27.57
N ASP A 148 -7.69 -8.58 27.41
CA ASP A 148 -6.63 -8.05 28.29
C ASP A 148 -7.10 -7.80 29.74
N ASP A 149 -8.40 -7.63 29.97
CA ASP A 149 -9.02 -7.57 31.30
C ASP A 149 -9.35 -8.96 31.90
N GLY A 150 -8.89 -10.03 31.24
CA GLY A 150 -9.07 -11.42 31.69
C GLY A 150 -10.45 -12.03 31.40
N LYS A 151 -11.37 -11.29 30.77
CA LYS A 151 -12.69 -11.83 30.41
C LYS A 151 -12.58 -12.86 29.30
N LYS A 152 -13.37 -13.93 29.43
CA LYS A 152 -13.48 -15.00 28.44
C LYS A 152 -14.79 -14.86 27.66
N TYR A 153 -14.70 -14.95 26.35
CA TYR A 153 -15.84 -14.96 25.44
C TYR A 153 -15.82 -16.27 24.66
N TYR A 154 -16.86 -17.08 24.76
CA TYR A 154 -16.98 -18.35 24.05
C TYR A 154 -17.83 -18.19 22.79
N ALA A 155 -17.44 -18.88 21.72
CA ALA A 155 -18.13 -18.88 20.43
C ALA A 155 -17.83 -20.15 19.66
N ASP A 156 -18.66 -20.48 18.66
CA ASP A 156 -18.48 -21.61 17.77
C ASP A 156 -17.43 -21.32 16.71
N LYS A 157 -17.30 -20.06 16.30
CA LYS A 157 -16.40 -19.60 15.22
C LYS A 157 -15.70 -18.29 15.59
N ILE A 158 -14.46 -18.13 15.14
CA ILE A 158 -13.66 -16.94 15.43
C ILE A 158 -13.03 -16.42 14.13
N ILE A 159 -13.21 -15.12 13.84
CA ILE A 159 -12.58 -14.44 12.70
C ILE A 159 -11.54 -13.45 13.24
N ILE A 160 -10.27 -13.61 12.85
CA ILE A 160 -9.19 -12.65 13.15
C ILE A 160 -9.09 -11.65 11.99
N ALA A 161 -9.42 -10.38 12.25
CA ALA A 161 -9.42 -9.27 11.31
C ALA A 161 -8.70 -8.04 11.89
N THR A 162 -7.60 -8.27 12.60
CA THR A 162 -6.87 -7.26 13.39
C THR A 162 -6.01 -6.31 12.56
N GLY A 163 -5.92 -6.54 11.24
CA GLY A 163 -5.04 -5.79 10.35
C GLY A 163 -3.57 -6.20 10.51
N GLY A 164 -2.68 -5.40 9.92
CA GLY A 164 -1.24 -5.60 9.94
C GLY A 164 -0.52 -4.90 11.11
N ARG A 165 0.64 -4.28 10.81
CA ARG A 165 1.49 -3.57 11.78
C ARG A 165 1.76 -2.11 11.39
N SER A 166 1.29 -1.65 10.22
CA SER A 166 1.45 -0.27 9.80
C SER A 166 0.44 0.65 10.49
N TYR A 167 0.83 1.90 10.74
CA TYR A 167 0.04 2.88 11.51
C TYR A 167 -0.44 2.34 12.88
N PRO A 168 0.46 1.95 13.80
CA PRO A 168 0.09 1.30 15.05
C PRO A 168 -0.83 2.15 15.95
N ARG A 169 -0.77 3.48 15.83
CA ARG A 169 -1.70 4.39 16.52
C ARG A 169 -3.16 4.22 16.11
N THR A 170 -3.44 3.53 15.02
CA THR A 170 -4.81 3.20 14.58
C THR A 170 -5.33 1.88 15.17
N GLY A 171 -4.47 1.12 15.85
CA GLY A 171 -4.79 -0.18 16.45
C GLY A 171 -4.13 -1.37 15.75
N SER A 172 -3.47 -1.18 14.59
CA SER A 172 -2.75 -2.23 13.85
C SER A 172 -1.39 -2.50 14.49
N THR A 173 -1.33 -3.32 15.52
CA THR A 173 -0.13 -3.58 16.32
C THR A 173 0.47 -4.99 16.10
N GLY A 174 -0.14 -5.81 15.23
CA GLY A 174 0.29 -7.17 14.95
C GLY A 174 -0.24 -8.21 15.94
N ASP A 175 -1.24 -7.88 16.76
CA ASP A 175 -1.82 -8.82 17.73
C ASP A 175 -2.33 -10.11 17.06
N GLY A 176 -2.89 -10.02 15.85
CA GLY A 176 -3.37 -11.19 15.10
C GLY A 176 -2.26 -12.17 14.74
N TYR A 177 -1.05 -11.70 14.51
CA TYR A 177 0.10 -12.58 14.26
C TYR A 177 0.46 -13.42 15.48
N THR A 178 0.37 -12.83 16.68
CA THR A 178 0.59 -13.54 17.94
C THR A 178 -0.49 -14.61 18.15
N LEU A 179 -1.76 -14.28 17.89
CA LEU A 179 -2.88 -15.21 17.98
C LEU A 179 -2.73 -16.37 16.97
N ALA A 180 -2.39 -16.08 15.73
CA ALA A 180 -2.18 -17.08 14.69
C ALA A 180 -0.99 -18.00 15.01
N LYS A 181 0.13 -17.43 15.48
CA LYS A 181 1.31 -18.19 15.88
C LYS A 181 1.03 -19.14 17.04
N SER A 182 0.14 -18.77 17.98
CA SER A 182 -0.22 -19.61 19.13
C SER A 182 -0.92 -20.93 18.74
N VAL A 183 -1.46 -21.02 17.53
CA VAL A 183 -2.10 -22.22 16.96
C VAL A 183 -1.28 -22.86 15.84
N GLY A 184 0.00 -22.50 15.73
CA GLY A 184 0.96 -23.15 14.85
C GLY A 184 1.11 -22.51 13.46
N HIS A 185 0.43 -21.40 13.16
CA HIS A 185 0.60 -20.74 11.87
C HIS A 185 2.01 -20.15 11.69
N ASN A 186 2.55 -20.34 10.51
CA ASN A 186 3.72 -19.62 10.03
C ASN A 186 3.37 -18.15 9.76
N ILE A 187 4.16 -17.25 10.32
CA ILE A 187 4.06 -15.82 10.06
C ILE A 187 5.20 -15.43 9.15
N VAL A 188 4.87 -15.12 7.91
CA VAL A 188 5.83 -14.60 6.91
C VAL A 188 6.36 -13.25 7.42
N ASP A 189 7.67 -13.03 7.25
CA ASP A 189 8.38 -11.85 7.76
C ASP A 189 7.63 -10.55 7.51
N ILE A 190 7.36 -9.83 8.59
CA ILE A 190 6.63 -8.57 8.57
C ILE A 190 7.55 -7.43 8.12
N LYS A 191 7.20 -6.79 7.02
CA LYS A 191 7.97 -5.71 6.39
C LYS A 191 7.07 -4.54 6.01
N PRO A 192 7.60 -3.32 5.93
CA PRO A 192 6.86 -2.20 5.37
C PRO A 192 6.64 -2.44 3.87
N SER A 193 5.43 -2.12 3.38
CA SER A 193 5.10 -2.06 1.96
C SER A 193 4.42 -0.74 1.64
N LEU A 194 4.59 -0.25 0.42
CA LEU A 194 4.14 1.07 0.00
C LEU A 194 4.69 2.17 0.93
N VAL A 195 6.01 2.21 1.04
CA VAL A 195 6.74 3.09 1.96
C VAL A 195 7.80 3.91 1.21
N ALA A 196 8.12 5.08 1.74
CA ALA A 196 9.22 5.91 1.24
C ALA A 196 10.57 5.22 1.46
N LEU A 197 11.57 5.61 0.65
CA LEU A 197 12.90 5.02 0.64
C LEU A 197 13.95 6.05 1.05
N THR A 198 14.87 5.63 1.92
CA THR A 198 16.06 6.42 2.22
C THR A 198 17.13 6.16 1.17
N CYS A 199 17.82 7.20 0.71
CA CYS A 199 18.83 7.14 -0.33
C CYS A 199 20.17 7.69 0.14
N ARG A 200 21.25 7.23 -0.52
CA ARG A 200 22.63 7.64 -0.21
C ARG A 200 22.91 9.07 -0.68
N GLU A 201 22.31 9.48 -1.76
CA GLU A 201 22.66 10.69 -2.51
C GLU A 201 22.13 11.96 -1.84
N GLY A 202 23.05 12.85 -1.42
CA GLY A 202 22.72 14.10 -0.71
C GLY A 202 21.87 15.08 -1.53
N TYR A 203 21.86 14.96 -2.86
CA TYR A 203 21.03 15.82 -3.70
C TYR A 203 19.51 15.56 -3.54
N CYS A 204 19.11 14.47 -2.89
CA CYS A 204 17.70 14.30 -2.50
C CYS A 204 17.26 15.42 -1.56
N SER A 205 18.09 15.75 -0.57
CA SER A 205 17.83 16.87 0.35
C SER A 205 17.81 18.24 -0.35
N GLU A 206 18.70 18.45 -1.33
CA GLU A 206 18.71 19.69 -2.12
C GLU A 206 17.43 19.85 -2.97
N ALA A 207 16.88 18.73 -3.45
CA ALA A 207 15.64 18.68 -4.22
C ALA A 207 14.38 18.47 -3.37
N MET A 208 14.49 18.56 -2.03
CA MET A 208 13.37 18.33 -1.12
C MET A 208 12.12 19.10 -1.52
N GLY A 209 10.96 18.41 -1.56
CA GLY A 209 9.68 18.97 -1.95
C GLY A 209 9.42 18.99 -3.46
N LEU A 210 10.41 18.66 -4.28
CA LEU A 210 10.23 18.55 -5.74
C LEU A 210 9.45 17.29 -6.08
N SER A 211 8.24 17.46 -6.64
CA SER A 211 7.53 16.38 -7.34
C SER A 211 7.94 16.37 -8.81
N LEU A 212 8.57 15.30 -9.26
CA LEU A 212 8.75 15.02 -10.69
C LEU A 212 7.48 14.38 -11.22
N ARG A 213 6.86 15.04 -12.19
CA ARG A 213 5.69 14.52 -12.92
C ARG A 213 6.13 14.06 -14.31
N ASN A 214 5.47 13.02 -14.82
CA ASN A 214 5.76 12.45 -16.13
C ASN A 214 7.24 12.05 -16.28
N CYS A 215 7.83 11.48 -15.25
CA CYS A 215 9.13 10.82 -15.28
C CYS A 215 8.95 9.30 -15.30
N ALA A 216 9.99 8.58 -15.69
CA ALA A 216 10.03 7.13 -15.60
C ALA A 216 11.11 6.70 -14.60
N ILE A 217 10.86 5.58 -13.94
CA ILE A 217 11.86 4.93 -13.09
C ILE A 217 12.06 3.49 -13.51
N ARG A 218 13.27 2.97 -13.26
CA ARG A 218 13.57 1.55 -13.26
C ARG A 218 14.37 1.20 -12.03
N VAL A 219 14.08 0.07 -11.43
CA VAL A 219 14.75 -0.43 -10.23
C VAL A 219 15.54 -1.68 -10.56
N ILE A 220 16.81 -1.65 -10.23
CA ILE A 220 17.75 -2.75 -10.45
C ILE A 220 18.15 -3.36 -9.11
N ASP A 221 18.04 -4.68 -8.98
CA ASP A 221 18.70 -5.44 -7.91
C ASP A 221 20.16 -5.67 -8.30
N THR A 222 21.08 -5.02 -7.61
CA THR A 222 22.52 -5.07 -7.93
C THR A 222 23.15 -6.44 -7.72
N LYS A 223 22.56 -7.30 -6.88
CA LYS A 223 23.05 -8.67 -6.68
C LYS A 223 22.71 -9.59 -7.85
N THR A 224 21.52 -9.44 -8.41
CA THR A 224 21.04 -10.28 -9.51
C THR A 224 21.20 -9.61 -10.88
N GLN A 225 21.53 -8.33 -10.92
CA GLN A 225 21.60 -7.48 -12.13
C GLN A 225 20.27 -7.44 -12.91
N LYS A 226 19.15 -7.76 -12.24
CA LYS A 226 17.82 -7.78 -12.86
C LYS A 226 17.06 -6.50 -12.57
N GLN A 227 16.33 -6.02 -13.57
CA GLN A 227 15.30 -5.02 -13.38
C GLN A 227 14.11 -5.69 -12.68
N ILE A 228 13.81 -5.25 -11.46
CA ILE A 228 12.71 -5.82 -10.65
C ILE A 228 11.41 -5.01 -10.74
N TYR A 229 11.52 -3.74 -11.18
CA TYR A 229 10.36 -2.86 -11.34
C TYR A 229 10.66 -1.74 -12.33
N SER A 230 9.65 -1.27 -13.04
CA SER A 230 9.67 -0.02 -13.80
C SER A 230 8.28 0.58 -13.87
N ASP A 231 8.20 1.91 -13.89
CA ASP A 231 6.94 2.63 -13.93
C ASP A 231 7.12 4.02 -14.54
N PHE A 232 6.00 4.60 -14.98
CA PHE A 232 5.90 5.96 -15.49
C PHE A 232 4.84 6.74 -14.70
N GLY A 233 5.21 7.89 -14.15
CA GLY A 233 4.27 8.67 -13.36
C GLY A 233 4.91 9.80 -12.56
N GLU A 234 4.65 9.81 -11.25
CA GLU A 234 5.05 10.85 -10.33
C GLU A 234 5.88 10.30 -9.17
N MET A 235 6.95 11.00 -8.81
CA MET A 235 7.75 10.76 -7.61
C MET A 235 8.06 12.06 -6.88
N LEU A 236 8.39 11.96 -5.59
CA LEU A 236 8.69 13.09 -4.72
C LEU A 236 10.09 12.94 -4.11
N PHE A 237 10.91 13.98 -4.18
CA PHE A 237 12.13 14.08 -3.40
C PHE A 237 11.84 14.54 -1.97
N THR A 238 12.48 13.90 -0.99
CA THR A 238 12.41 14.23 0.43
C THR A 238 13.80 14.53 0.97
N HIS A 239 13.91 15.03 2.21
CA HIS A 239 15.22 15.28 2.83
C HIS A 239 16.04 14.02 3.07
N PHE A 240 15.42 12.84 3.13
CA PHE A 240 16.09 11.55 3.38
C PHE A 240 16.22 10.67 2.14
N GLY A 241 15.57 11.01 1.03
CA GLY A 241 15.54 10.17 -0.17
C GLY A 241 14.32 10.46 -1.04
N VAL A 242 13.49 9.46 -1.31
CA VAL A 242 12.38 9.58 -2.26
C VAL A 242 11.09 8.91 -1.78
N SER A 243 9.97 9.44 -2.27
CA SER A 243 8.60 8.97 -2.02
C SER A 243 7.72 9.20 -3.25
N GLY A 244 6.42 9.16 -3.10
CA GLY A 244 5.45 9.35 -4.18
C GLY A 244 4.97 8.04 -4.81
N PRO A 245 3.92 8.08 -5.64
CA PRO A 245 3.20 6.88 -6.07
C PRO A 245 4.09 5.78 -6.66
N MET A 246 4.98 6.14 -7.60
CA MET A 246 5.89 5.16 -8.22
C MET A 246 6.87 4.54 -7.21
N ILE A 247 7.40 5.35 -6.29
CA ILE A 247 8.36 4.87 -5.27
C ILE A 247 7.67 3.97 -4.26
N LEU A 248 6.45 4.30 -3.84
CA LEU A 248 5.65 3.45 -2.97
C LEU A 248 5.40 2.09 -3.63
N SER A 249 5.00 2.06 -4.89
CA SER A 249 4.83 0.80 -5.64
C SER A 249 6.16 0.05 -5.80
N ALA A 250 7.25 0.75 -6.11
CA ALA A 250 8.58 0.15 -6.23
C ALA A 250 9.03 -0.55 -4.93
N SER A 251 8.71 0.04 -3.77
CA SER A 251 9.10 -0.51 -2.47
C SER A 251 8.51 -1.91 -2.22
N ALA A 252 7.32 -2.22 -2.75
CA ALA A 252 6.69 -3.54 -2.65
C ALA A 252 7.48 -4.66 -3.35
N HIS A 253 8.39 -4.32 -4.28
CA HIS A 253 9.27 -5.27 -4.97
C HIS A 253 10.64 -5.46 -4.31
N MET A 254 11.03 -4.58 -3.38
CA MET A 254 12.34 -4.60 -2.72
C MET A 254 12.34 -5.52 -1.49
N ARG A 255 11.98 -6.79 -1.66
CA ARG A 255 11.69 -7.73 -0.56
C ARG A 255 12.87 -8.08 0.33
N ASN A 256 14.07 -8.10 -0.22
CA ASN A 256 15.30 -8.42 0.50
C ASN A 256 16.12 -7.15 0.68
N MET A 257 15.59 -6.21 1.48
CA MET A 257 16.21 -4.93 1.71
C MET A 257 17.57 -5.08 2.39
N GLU A 258 18.59 -4.59 1.72
CA GLU A 258 19.97 -4.47 2.21
C GLU A 258 20.50 -3.13 1.68
N SER A 259 21.29 -2.45 2.50
CA SER A 259 21.86 -1.15 2.12
C SER A 259 22.68 -1.23 0.82
N GLY A 260 22.29 -0.49 -0.20
CA GLY A 260 22.96 -0.45 -1.50
C GLY A 260 22.60 -1.60 -2.46
N ARG A 261 21.70 -2.51 -2.06
CA ARG A 261 21.25 -3.60 -2.93
C ARG A 261 20.40 -3.13 -4.11
N TYR A 262 19.60 -2.09 -3.92
CA TYR A 262 18.71 -1.60 -4.96
C TYR A 262 19.17 -0.23 -5.46
N GLU A 263 19.14 -0.08 -6.77
CA GLU A 263 19.41 1.18 -7.47
C GLU A 263 18.17 1.61 -8.24
N ILE A 264 17.81 2.87 -8.11
CA ILE A 264 16.72 3.50 -8.87
C ILE A 264 17.36 4.40 -9.91
N TYR A 265 17.00 4.22 -11.16
CA TYR A 265 17.39 5.09 -12.28
C TYR A 265 16.17 5.89 -12.72
N ILE A 266 16.31 7.19 -12.73
CA ILE A 266 15.26 8.14 -13.06
C ILE A 266 15.50 8.69 -14.45
N ASP A 267 14.52 8.54 -15.34
CA ASP A 267 14.44 9.27 -16.61
C ASP A 267 13.51 10.47 -16.44
N MET A 268 14.05 11.67 -16.42
CA MET A 268 13.26 12.90 -16.22
C MET A 268 12.54 13.35 -17.50
N LYS A 269 12.88 12.81 -18.67
CA LYS A 269 12.31 13.19 -19.98
C LYS A 269 12.03 11.95 -20.83
N PRO A 270 11.16 11.02 -20.40
CA PRO A 270 10.92 9.76 -21.10
C PRO A 270 10.30 9.93 -22.50
N ALA A 271 9.62 11.04 -22.75
CA ALA A 271 9.06 11.36 -24.07
C ALA A 271 10.14 11.75 -25.12
N LEU A 272 11.37 12.05 -24.69
CA LEU A 272 12.49 12.39 -25.58
C LEU A 272 13.51 11.25 -25.54
N ASP A 273 13.88 10.71 -26.70
CA ASP A 273 15.07 9.88 -26.83
C ASP A 273 16.35 10.72 -26.62
N GLU A 274 17.50 10.07 -26.50
CA GLU A 274 18.76 10.76 -26.23
C GLU A 274 19.14 11.77 -27.33
N GLN A 275 18.84 11.47 -28.58
CA GLN A 275 19.13 12.35 -29.72
C GLN A 275 18.24 13.62 -29.65
N LYS A 276 16.94 13.47 -29.52
CA LYS A 276 16.01 14.61 -29.42
C LYS A 276 16.28 15.46 -28.19
N LEU A 277 16.69 14.82 -27.08
CA LEU A 277 17.08 15.54 -25.87
C LEU A 277 18.38 16.34 -26.10
N ASP A 278 19.39 15.77 -26.79
CA ASP A 278 20.62 16.45 -27.14
C ASP A 278 20.34 17.68 -28.04
N GLU A 279 19.53 17.52 -29.07
CA GLU A 279 19.12 18.59 -29.99
C GLU A 279 18.37 19.70 -29.24
N ARG A 280 17.51 19.34 -28.26
CA ARG A 280 16.80 20.30 -27.43
C ARG A 280 17.77 21.08 -26.53
N ILE A 281 18.70 20.38 -25.86
CA ILE A 281 19.71 21.03 -25.01
C ILE A 281 20.58 21.95 -25.84
N GLN A 282 21.00 21.53 -27.05
CA GLN A 282 21.80 22.36 -27.96
C GLN A 282 21.11 23.68 -28.30
N ARG A 283 19.81 23.64 -28.62
CA ARG A 283 19.00 24.87 -28.86
C ARG A 283 18.96 25.76 -27.64
N ASP A 284 18.61 25.18 -26.46
CA ASP A 284 18.49 25.95 -25.21
C ASP A 284 19.83 26.62 -24.83
N LEU A 285 20.99 25.97 -25.13
CA LEU A 285 22.32 26.54 -24.92
C LEU A 285 22.66 27.67 -25.93
N LEU A 286 22.28 27.54 -27.17
CA LEU A 286 22.47 28.57 -28.20
C LEU A 286 21.65 29.83 -27.87
N ASP A 287 20.38 29.66 -27.50
CA ASP A 287 19.50 30.76 -27.11
C ASP A 287 19.99 31.52 -25.86
N ASN A 288 20.83 30.87 -25.05
CA ASN A 288 21.36 31.42 -23.80
C ASN A 288 22.90 31.50 -23.78
N CYS A 289 23.54 31.65 -24.91
CA CYS A 289 25.00 31.47 -25.15
C CYS A 289 25.91 32.19 -24.13
N ASN A 290 25.51 33.36 -23.65
CA ASN A 290 26.30 34.19 -22.69
C ASN A 290 25.95 33.92 -21.22
N LYS A 291 24.90 33.16 -20.94
CA LYS A 291 24.48 32.83 -19.55
C LYS A 291 25.27 31.64 -19.01
N ALA A 292 25.36 31.53 -17.68
CA ALA A 292 25.82 30.29 -17.05
C ALA A 292 24.80 29.16 -17.29
N ILE A 293 25.29 27.94 -17.45
CA ILE A 293 24.44 26.76 -17.73
C ILE A 293 23.39 26.54 -16.63
N SER A 294 23.69 26.87 -15.37
CA SER A 294 22.74 26.83 -14.26
C SER A 294 21.50 27.72 -14.46
N ASN A 295 21.61 28.74 -15.31
CA ASN A 295 20.52 29.68 -15.60
C ASN A 295 19.83 29.43 -16.94
N SER A 296 20.26 28.40 -17.69
CA SER A 296 19.74 28.10 -19.04
C SER A 296 18.79 26.92 -19.10
N LEU A 297 18.86 26.01 -18.11
CA LEU A 297 18.09 24.77 -18.12
C LEU A 297 16.67 24.86 -17.51
N GLY A 298 16.22 26.07 -17.13
CA GLY A 298 14.93 26.25 -16.44
C GLY A 298 13.69 25.88 -17.27
N MET A 299 13.79 25.93 -18.62
CA MET A 299 12.72 25.50 -19.52
C MET A 299 12.69 23.97 -19.71
N LEU A 300 13.77 23.29 -19.35
CA LEU A 300 13.91 21.83 -19.49
C LEU A 300 13.69 21.10 -18.16
N LEU A 301 14.24 21.62 -17.06
CA LEU A 301 14.25 20.97 -15.74
C LEU A 301 13.66 21.88 -14.65
N PRO A 302 12.99 21.32 -13.64
CA PRO A 302 12.63 22.06 -12.44
C PRO A 302 13.87 22.66 -11.75
N ARG A 303 13.73 23.87 -11.20
CA ARG A 303 14.85 24.64 -10.65
C ARG A 303 15.67 23.88 -9.59
N ALA A 304 14.98 23.15 -8.70
CA ALA A 304 15.63 22.44 -7.59
C ALA A 304 16.58 21.31 -8.04
N ILE A 305 16.38 20.73 -9.24
CA ILE A 305 17.21 19.61 -9.74
C ILE A 305 18.30 20.06 -10.69
N ILE A 306 18.32 21.33 -11.18
CA ILE A 306 19.27 21.80 -12.18
C ILE A 306 20.72 21.66 -11.68
N ASN A 307 21.04 22.21 -10.51
CA ASN A 307 22.41 22.16 -9.97
C ASN A 307 22.89 20.73 -9.68
N PRO A 308 22.08 19.86 -9.04
CA PRO A 308 22.40 18.43 -8.92
C PRO A 308 22.74 17.77 -10.28
N VAL A 309 21.90 17.97 -11.29
CA VAL A 309 22.10 17.38 -12.63
C VAL A 309 23.40 17.88 -13.27
N ILE A 310 23.69 19.19 -13.20
CA ILE A 310 24.92 19.78 -13.76
C ILE A 310 26.16 19.19 -13.08
N ARG A 311 26.15 19.09 -11.74
CA ARG A 311 27.28 18.50 -10.99
C ARG A 311 27.48 17.03 -11.29
N LEU A 312 26.42 16.25 -11.37
CA LEU A 312 26.47 14.82 -11.76
C LEU A 312 27.00 14.65 -13.19
N SER A 313 26.73 15.62 -14.07
CA SER A 313 27.27 15.66 -15.43
C SER A 313 28.73 16.13 -15.50
N ARG A 314 29.38 16.41 -14.34
CA ARG A 314 30.76 16.91 -14.21
C ARG A 314 30.97 18.26 -14.90
N ILE A 315 29.93 19.09 -14.93
CA ILE A 315 29.98 20.45 -15.47
C ILE A 315 29.99 21.43 -14.29
N ARG A 316 30.76 22.52 -14.40
CA ARG A 316 30.70 23.60 -13.40
C ARG A 316 29.43 24.43 -13.62
N PRO A 317 28.62 24.72 -12.60
CA PRO A 317 27.40 25.53 -12.76
C PRO A 317 27.61 26.90 -13.39
N SER A 318 28.80 27.50 -13.23
CA SER A 318 29.19 28.78 -13.79
C SER A 318 29.68 28.72 -15.23
N THR A 319 29.84 27.51 -15.83
CA THR A 319 30.26 27.36 -17.23
C THR A 319 29.27 28.08 -18.13
N LYS A 320 29.77 28.96 -19.02
CA LYS A 320 28.92 29.64 -20.01
C LYS A 320 28.39 28.65 -21.05
N CYS A 321 27.17 28.86 -21.53
CA CYS A 321 26.52 27.96 -22.48
C CYS A 321 27.32 27.76 -23.76
N ASN A 322 28.01 28.80 -24.24
CA ASN A 322 28.89 28.72 -25.41
C ASN A 322 30.22 27.96 -25.17
N GLN A 323 30.53 27.61 -23.92
CA GLN A 323 31.71 26.82 -23.55
C GLN A 323 31.38 25.35 -23.28
N VAL A 324 30.09 24.97 -23.36
CA VAL A 324 29.66 23.59 -23.16
C VAL A 324 30.04 22.74 -24.39
N THR A 325 30.96 21.81 -24.19
CA THR A 325 31.43 20.92 -25.28
C THR A 325 30.41 19.86 -25.62
N LYS A 326 30.62 19.12 -26.72
CA LYS A 326 29.77 17.99 -27.10
C LYS A 326 29.74 16.89 -26.01
N GLU A 327 30.92 16.60 -25.43
CA GLU A 327 31.07 15.59 -24.36
C GLU A 327 30.32 16.00 -23.09
N MET A 328 30.40 17.27 -22.70
CA MET A 328 29.62 17.81 -21.58
C MET A 328 28.11 17.68 -21.82
N ARG A 329 27.68 18.01 -23.06
CA ARG A 329 26.25 17.88 -23.43
C ARG A 329 25.78 16.45 -23.41
N GLN A 330 26.56 15.50 -23.94
CA GLN A 330 26.27 14.07 -23.89
C GLN A 330 26.20 13.55 -22.42
N SER A 331 27.10 14.02 -21.55
CA SER A 331 27.06 13.68 -20.12
C SER A 331 25.78 14.22 -19.47
N LEU A 332 25.36 15.44 -19.84
CA LEU A 332 24.10 16.01 -19.38
C LEU A 332 22.88 15.19 -19.81
N VAL A 333 22.84 14.80 -21.09
CA VAL A 333 21.79 13.90 -21.62
C VAL A 333 21.73 12.60 -20.83
N LYS A 334 22.87 11.93 -20.65
CA LYS A 334 22.94 10.67 -19.88
C LYS A 334 22.45 10.84 -18.45
N THR A 335 22.81 11.94 -17.79
CA THR A 335 22.37 12.24 -16.42
C THR A 335 20.87 12.47 -16.37
N ILE A 336 20.29 13.22 -17.29
CA ILE A 336 18.84 13.46 -17.33
C ILE A 336 18.05 12.18 -17.61
N LYS A 337 18.58 11.30 -18.43
CA LYS A 337 17.95 10.01 -18.78
C LYS A 337 18.17 8.91 -17.75
N ASN A 338 19.22 8.99 -16.91
CA ASN A 338 19.62 7.92 -16.00
C ASN A 338 20.15 8.46 -14.67
N MET A 339 19.41 9.38 -14.02
CA MET A 339 19.78 9.87 -12.71
C MET A 339 19.65 8.78 -11.67
N LYS A 340 20.78 8.41 -11.04
CA LYS A 340 20.89 7.24 -10.19
C LYS A 340 20.66 7.57 -8.72
N LEU A 341 19.87 6.78 -8.03
CA LEU A 341 19.72 6.74 -6.57
C LEU A 341 20.09 5.36 -6.03
N THR A 342 20.85 5.33 -4.96
CA THR A 342 21.20 4.10 -4.22
C THR A 342 20.33 4.00 -2.98
N VAL A 343 19.48 2.98 -2.92
CA VAL A 343 18.56 2.76 -1.79
C VAL A 343 19.34 2.23 -0.60
N LEU A 344 19.18 2.87 0.56
CA LEU A 344 19.79 2.43 1.81
C LEU A 344 18.84 1.58 2.64
N ASN A 345 17.59 2.02 2.79
CA ASN A 345 16.58 1.30 3.58
C ASN A 345 15.17 1.79 3.24
N PHE A 346 14.18 1.05 3.72
CA PHE A 346 12.81 1.54 3.89
C PHE A 346 12.76 2.63 4.98
N CYS A 347 11.79 3.53 4.89
CA CYS A 347 11.35 4.30 6.06
C CYS A 347 10.62 3.40 7.06
N SER A 348 10.25 3.95 8.22
CA SER A 348 9.62 3.17 9.30
C SER A 348 8.37 2.44 8.85
N ILE A 349 8.19 1.21 9.34
CA ILE A 349 6.94 0.45 9.16
C ILE A 349 5.72 1.19 9.72
N ASP A 350 5.92 2.05 10.70
CA ASP A 350 4.86 2.84 11.30
C ASP A 350 4.28 3.88 10.33
N GLU A 351 5.06 4.24 9.29
CA GLU A 351 4.69 5.18 8.23
C GLU A 351 4.29 4.48 6.92
N ALA A 352 4.48 3.16 6.86
CA ALA A 352 4.10 2.37 5.69
C ALA A 352 2.57 2.39 5.48
N ILE A 353 2.13 2.48 4.22
CA ILE A 353 0.68 2.46 3.94
C ILE A 353 0.09 1.10 4.33
N VAL A 354 0.80 0.02 4.00
CA VAL A 354 0.40 -1.35 4.34
C VAL A 354 1.59 -2.17 4.83
N THR A 355 1.27 -3.29 5.45
CA THR A 355 2.22 -4.31 5.89
C THR A 355 2.32 -5.38 4.81
N SER A 356 3.52 -5.81 4.45
CA SER A 356 3.80 -7.03 3.70
C SER A 356 4.22 -8.13 4.67
N GLY A 357 3.88 -9.38 4.36
CA GLY A 357 3.96 -10.48 5.30
C GLY A 357 2.68 -10.66 6.12
N GLY A 358 2.61 -11.70 6.91
CA GLY A 358 1.42 -12.06 7.68
C GLY A 358 1.23 -13.56 7.79
N VAL A 359 0.01 -14.01 8.06
CA VAL A 359 -0.34 -15.43 8.10
C VAL A 359 -0.18 -16.04 6.71
N ASP A 360 0.62 -17.10 6.61
CA ASP A 360 0.94 -17.73 5.32
C ASP A 360 -0.34 -18.20 4.60
N CYS A 361 -0.56 -17.71 3.39
CA CYS A 361 -1.70 -18.05 2.55
C CYS A 361 -1.85 -19.55 2.28
N LYS A 362 -0.74 -20.33 2.32
CA LYS A 362 -0.76 -21.78 2.14
C LYS A 362 -1.52 -22.50 3.26
N GLU A 363 -1.59 -21.90 4.43
CA GLU A 363 -2.23 -22.46 5.62
C GLU A 363 -3.68 -21.97 5.82
N ILE A 364 -4.19 -21.19 4.88
CA ILE A 364 -5.57 -20.69 4.85
C ILE A 364 -6.29 -21.28 3.65
N ASN A 365 -7.56 -21.63 3.82
CA ASN A 365 -8.41 -22.05 2.71
C ASN A 365 -8.88 -20.82 1.92
N PRO A 366 -8.50 -20.66 0.64
CA PRO A 366 -8.83 -19.46 -0.13
C PRO A 366 -10.32 -19.31 -0.47
N LYS A 367 -11.13 -20.36 -0.27
CA LYS A 367 -12.57 -20.34 -0.54
C LYS A 367 -13.40 -19.95 0.68
N THR A 368 -12.89 -20.19 1.88
CA THR A 368 -13.62 -19.96 3.14
C THR A 368 -12.92 -18.99 4.08
N MET A 369 -11.65 -18.69 3.83
CA MET A 369 -10.76 -17.98 4.75
C MET A 369 -10.49 -18.73 6.06
N GLU A 370 -10.87 -20.00 6.19
CA GLU A 370 -10.64 -20.84 7.38
C GLU A 370 -9.18 -21.30 7.46
N SER A 371 -8.66 -21.34 8.66
CA SER A 371 -7.37 -21.97 8.97
C SER A 371 -7.39 -23.46 8.60
N LYS A 372 -6.34 -23.95 7.98
CA LYS A 372 -6.13 -25.38 7.75
C LYS A 372 -5.51 -26.10 8.96
N LEU A 373 -5.03 -25.33 9.96
CA LEU A 373 -4.33 -25.85 11.14
C LEU A 373 -5.20 -25.86 12.39
N CYS A 374 -6.15 -24.93 12.49
CA CYS A 374 -7.04 -24.79 13.64
C CYS A 374 -8.47 -24.61 13.15
N LYS A 375 -9.32 -25.62 13.38
CA LYS A 375 -10.72 -25.60 12.97
C LYS A 375 -11.49 -24.49 13.67
N ASN A 376 -12.49 -23.90 13.01
CA ASN A 376 -13.31 -22.81 13.48
C ASN A 376 -12.58 -21.47 13.64
N LEU A 377 -11.36 -21.33 13.13
CA LEU A 377 -10.57 -20.11 13.10
C LEU A 377 -10.47 -19.60 11.67
N TYR A 378 -10.77 -18.32 11.45
CA TYR A 378 -10.79 -17.67 10.14
C TYR A 378 -9.92 -16.43 10.17
N PHE A 379 -9.43 -16.01 9.01
CA PHE A 379 -8.60 -14.80 8.86
C PHE A 379 -9.19 -13.88 7.78
N ALA A 380 -9.14 -12.56 7.97
CA ALA A 380 -9.59 -11.60 6.98
C ALA A 380 -8.76 -10.30 6.98
N GLY A 381 -8.52 -9.76 5.80
CA GLY A 381 -7.80 -8.50 5.60
C GLY A 381 -6.29 -8.62 5.76
N GLU A 382 -5.65 -7.52 6.12
CA GLU A 382 -4.18 -7.32 6.13
C GLU A 382 -3.41 -8.22 7.14
N VAL A 383 -4.09 -9.01 7.96
CA VAL A 383 -3.44 -10.03 8.80
C VAL A 383 -2.92 -11.21 7.96
N ILE A 384 -3.46 -11.42 6.77
CA ILE A 384 -3.04 -12.45 5.80
C ILE A 384 -1.84 -11.90 5.02
N ASP A 385 -0.91 -12.77 4.59
CA ASP A 385 0.25 -12.40 3.75
C ASP A 385 -0.17 -12.02 2.33
N VAL A 386 -0.92 -10.92 2.21
CA VAL A 386 -1.34 -10.30 0.94
C VAL A 386 -1.28 -8.78 1.07
N ASP A 387 -0.58 -8.15 0.14
CA ASP A 387 -0.53 -6.70 0.01
C ASP A 387 -0.56 -6.28 -1.47
N ALA A 388 -1.27 -5.21 -1.77
CA ALA A 388 -1.48 -4.72 -3.12
C ALA A 388 -0.94 -3.29 -3.28
N TYR A 389 -0.78 -2.84 -4.52
CA TYR A 389 -0.43 -1.45 -4.83
C TYR A 389 -1.44 -0.44 -4.28
N THR A 390 -1.06 0.83 -4.32
CA THR A 390 -2.01 1.93 -4.10
C THR A 390 -3.08 1.91 -5.20
N GLY A 391 -4.30 2.36 -4.87
CA GLY A 391 -5.37 2.40 -5.86
C GLY A 391 -6.72 1.85 -5.40
N GLY A 392 -6.87 1.57 -4.09
CA GLY A 392 -8.09 1.00 -3.50
C GLY A 392 -8.04 -0.51 -3.32
N PHE A 393 -7.01 -1.18 -3.85
CA PHE A 393 -6.90 -2.64 -3.85
C PHE A 393 -6.79 -3.24 -2.44
N ASN A 394 -6.06 -2.61 -1.51
CA ASN A 394 -5.91 -3.12 -0.14
C ASN A 394 -7.22 -3.08 0.67
N LEU A 395 -8.07 -2.06 0.45
CA LEU A 395 -9.41 -2.04 1.04
C LEU A 395 -10.33 -3.06 0.35
N GLN A 396 -10.21 -3.24 -0.96
CA GLN A 396 -10.93 -4.31 -1.66
C GLN A 396 -10.57 -5.69 -1.11
N ILE A 397 -9.28 -5.98 -0.89
CA ILE A 397 -8.84 -7.23 -0.24
C ILE A 397 -9.51 -7.37 1.13
N ALA A 398 -9.53 -6.30 1.93
CA ALA A 398 -10.14 -6.33 3.25
C ALA A 398 -11.65 -6.62 3.18
N PHE A 399 -12.39 -6.00 2.26
CA PHE A 399 -13.83 -6.24 2.10
C PHE A 399 -14.12 -7.63 1.54
N SER A 400 -13.42 -8.05 0.47
CA SER A 400 -13.66 -9.36 -0.15
C SER A 400 -13.34 -10.52 0.80
N THR A 401 -12.19 -10.48 1.48
CA THR A 401 -11.82 -11.54 2.44
C THR A 401 -12.69 -11.50 3.70
N GLY A 402 -13.11 -10.31 4.13
CA GLY A 402 -14.07 -10.12 5.22
C GLY A 402 -15.43 -10.72 4.89
N HIS A 403 -15.94 -10.44 3.69
CA HIS A 403 -17.20 -10.99 3.20
C HIS A 403 -17.16 -12.53 3.16
N VAL A 404 -16.13 -13.11 2.53
CA VAL A 404 -15.98 -14.57 2.45
C VAL A 404 -15.87 -15.22 3.82
N ALA A 405 -15.07 -14.66 4.73
CA ALA A 405 -14.96 -15.17 6.10
C ALA A 405 -16.31 -15.11 6.84
N GLY A 406 -17.04 -13.98 6.73
CA GLY A 406 -18.36 -13.81 7.33
C GLY A 406 -19.42 -14.72 6.77
N LYS A 407 -19.36 -15.05 5.47
CA LYS A 407 -20.27 -15.99 4.79
C LYS A 407 -20.01 -17.46 5.14
N SER A 408 -18.78 -17.78 5.55
CA SER A 408 -18.32 -19.15 5.81
C SER A 408 -18.49 -19.62 7.25
N VAL A 409 -18.94 -18.76 8.15
CA VAL A 409 -19.11 -19.06 9.58
C VAL A 409 -20.55 -19.38 9.97
#